data_75431ae75dde252252471e50a3f9c6ef
#
_entry.id   75431ae75dde252252471e50a3f9c6ef
#
_cell.length_a   1.000
_cell.length_b   1.000
_cell.length_c   1.000
_cell.angle_alpha   90.00
_cell.angle_beta   90.00
_cell.angle_gamma   90.00
#
_symmetry.space_group_name_H-M   'P 1'
#
loop_
_entity.id
_entity.type
_entity.pdbx_description
1 polymer ?
#
loop_
_entity_poly.entity_id
_entity_poly.type
_entity_poly.pdbx_seq_one_letter_code
_entity_poly.pdbx_strand_id
1 'polypeptide(L)'
;MKKIILINITGGPIIKEDGLAFTEGGLVHALFALANLASDYDITILCPNPPGNKEKQIIKQKGVNFICLGSSRWIRWMACGGVSFLREANRYIKEERPDILMGNGMLASYLLRFAPKGALKIGIIHHLYHASPVNSINSSSKYAVWGVGVLERLGLRLTRLDKIAVANPMVRLVLTKEGFCPDKVMIVGNGVNVEDYSFCENKTPFSLIYIGRLNELKRVSSLVEVVSTVREKIPGVIFHIVGDGPKYKEVRQKIEALDLSRNVFMHGYLSEKEKIKLLSSSAIYVSNSIFEGFGIPLVEAMATGTIPVVSNIYAHSFIFQGEDVGYLVGSTEEMAMRIIDLLTNETLRLKLAKDGRRLVEEKWTWENVSQRYRELIEG
;
A
#
# COMPACT_ATOMS: atom_id res chain seq x y z
N MET A 1 14.87 23.43 -13.80
CA MET A 1 14.40 22.14 -13.28
C MET A 1 13.36 21.58 -14.22
N LYS A 2 13.37 20.28 -14.51
CA LYS A 2 12.30 19.65 -15.29
C LYS A 2 11.01 19.65 -14.44
N LYS A 3 9.88 19.87 -15.12
CA LYS A 3 8.56 19.96 -14.48
C LYS A 3 7.85 18.62 -14.53
N ILE A 4 7.44 18.11 -13.37
CA ILE A 4 6.62 16.90 -13.21
C ILE A 4 5.20 17.32 -12.80
N ILE A 5 4.20 16.87 -13.54
CA ILE A 5 2.80 16.95 -13.10
C ILE A 5 2.29 15.54 -12.90
N LEU A 6 1.78 15.25 -11.70
CA LEU A 6 1.10 14.01 -11.37
C LEU A 6 -0.41 14.26 -11.25
N ILE A 7 -1.20 13.45 -11.94
CA ILE A 7 -2.66 13.47 -11.85
C ILE A 7 -3.09 12.38 -10.85
N ASN A 8 -3.80 12.78 -9.78
CA ASN A 8 -4.47 11.89 -8.85
C ASN A 8 -5.97 12.18 -8.85
N ILE A 9 -6.78 11.16 -9.15
CA ILE A 9 -8.24 11.35 -9.31
C ILE A 9 -9.05 10.79 -8.15
N THR A 10 -8.43 10.01 -7.27
CA THR A 10 -9.11 9.24 -6.23
C THR A 10 -9.43 10.05 -4.98
N GLY A 11 -8.79 11.18 -4.76
CA GLY A 11 -9.06 12.08 -3.65
C GLY A 11 -8.00 13.17 -3.52
N GLY A 12 -8.34 14.24 -2.81
CA GLY A 12 -7.42 15.32 -2.45
C GLY A 12 -6.99 15.24 -0.99
N PRO A 13 -5.99 16.03 -0.60
CA PRO A 13 -5.61 16.17 0.80
C PRO A 13 -6.74 16.81 1.60
N ILE A 14 -6.92 16.38 2.84
CA ILE A 14 -7.82 17.02 3.81
C ILE A 14 -6.97 17.92 4.69
N ILE A 15 -7.33 19.21 4.77
CA ILE A 15 -6.67 20.15 5.67
C ILE A 15 -7.19 19.89 7.08
N LYS A 16 -6.29 19.63 8.02
CA LYS A 16 -6.54 19.53 9.45
C LYS A 16 -5.74 20.60 10.19
N GLU A 17 -6.06 20.84 11.44
CA GLU A 17 -5.35 21.82 12.29
C GLU A 17 -3.86 21.49 12.46
N ASP A 18 -3.50 20.20 12.42
CA ASP A 18 -2.15 19.65 12.54
C ASP A 18 -1.45 19.37 11.21
N GLY A 19 -2.03 19.76 10.07
CA GLY A 19 -1.45 19.61 8.74
C GLY A 19 -2.36 18.93 7.71
N LEU A 20 -1.76 18.31 6.69
CA LEU A 20 -2.51 17.58 5.67
C LEU A 20 -2.73 16.13 6.06
N ALA A 21 -3.98 15.70 6.04
CA ALA A 21 -4.34 14.28 6.12
C ALA A 21 -4.68 13.74 4.74
N PHE A 22 -4.29 12.49 4.51
CA PHE A 22 -4.56 11.77 3.26
C PHE A 22 -5.42 10.55 3.57
N THR A 23 -6.54 10.42 2.88
CA THR A 23 -7.47 9.30 3.07
C THR A 23 -7.13 8.08 2.21
N GLU A 24 -6.24 8.23 1.25
CA GLU A 24 -5.94 7.21 0.26
C GLU A 24 -4.44 6.90 0.17
N GLY A 25 -4.10 5.60 0.28
CA GLY A 25 -2.72 5.12 0.23
C GLY A 25 -1.99 5.45 -1.08
N GLY A 26 -2.70 5.54 -2.20
CA GLY A 26 -2.11 5.94 -3.48
C GLY A 26 -1.58 7.37 -3.49
N LEU A 27 -2.30 8.33 -2.85
CA LEU A 27 -1.83 9.71 -2.75
C LEU A 27 -0.69 9.85 -1.75
N VAL A 28 -0.72 9.09 -0.65
CA VAL A 28 0.38 8.98 0.30
C VAL A 28 1.64 8.47 -0.39
N HIS A 29 1.52 7.38 -1.15
CA HIS A 29 2.61 6.85 -1.96
C HIS A 29 3.18 7.92 -2.91
N ALA A 30 2.32 8.59 -3.67
CA ALA A 30 2.75 9.61 -4.63
C ALA A 30 3.51 10.77 -3.96
N LEU A 31 3.01 11.26 -2.80
CA LEU A 31 3.68 12.32 -2.06
C LEU A 31 5.07 11.89 -1.59
N PHE A 32 5.16 10.77 -0.85
CA PHE A 32 6.43 10.35 -0.27
C PHE A 32 7.44 9.89 -1.33
N ALA A 33 6.97 9.20 -2.38
CA ALA A 33 7.84 8.79 -3.47
C ALA A 33 8.42 9.96 -4.27
N LEU A 34 7.68 11.06 -4.42
CA LEU A 34 8.13 12.21 -5.20
C LEU A 34 8.76 13.32 -4.34
N ALA A 35 8.49 13.37 -3.04
CA ALA A 35 9.01 14.43 -2.17
C ALA A 35 10.54 14.52 -2.19
N ASN A 36 11.23 13.36 -2.20
CA ASN A 36 12.69 13.30 -2.26
C ASN A 36 13.28 13.66 -3.64
N LEU A 37 12.43 13.83 -4.65
CA LEU A 37 12.82 14.33 -5.98
C LEU A 37 12.60 15.85 -6.11
N ALA A 38 12.00 16.51 -5.12
CA ALA A 38 11.64 17.94 -5.19
C ALA A 38 12.85 18.88 -5.18
N SER A 39 14.06 18.38 -4.87
CA SER A 39 15.33 19.13 -5.05
C SER A 39 15.70 19.30 -6.52
N ASP A 40 15.34 18.34 -7.37
CA ASP A 40 15.81 18.24 -8.77
C ASP A 40 14.69 18.53 -9.79
N TYR A 41 13.43 18.40 -9.35
CA TYR A 41 12.24 18.57 -10.16
C TYR A 41 11.25 19.56 -9.54
N ASP A 42 10.59 20.35 -10.38
CA ASP A 42 9.41 21.12 -9.97
C ASP A 42 8.18 20.20 -10.03
N ILE A 43 7.65 19.83 -8.87
CA ILE A 43 6.63 18.78 -8.77
C ILE A 43 5.28 19.37 -8.37
N THR A 44 4.29 19.10 -9.19
CA THR A 44 2.89 19.45 -8.93
C THR A 44 2.00 18.22 -8.96
N ILE A 45 1.18 18.03 -7.94
CA ILE A 45 0.14 17.00 -7.88
C ILE A 45 -1.23 17.66 -8.07
N LEU A 46 -1.91 17.28 -9.16
CA LEU A 46 -3.29 17.70 -9.41
C LEU A 46 -4.24 16.69 -8.76
N CYS A 47 -5.13 17.16 -7.92
CA CYS A 47 -6.11 16.33 -7.23
C CYS A 47 -7.48 17.01 -7.14
N PRO A 48 -8.57 16.24 -6.94
CA PRO A 48 -9.89 16.83 -6.67
C PRO A 48 -9.91 17.60 -5.35
N ASN A 49 -10.72 18.64 -5.29
CA ASN A 49 -10.96 19.37 -4.05
C ASN A 49 -11.52 18.46 -2.94
N PRO A 50 -11.18 18.72 -1.67
CA PRO A 50 -11.82 18.05 -0.53
C PRO A 50 -13.35 18.28 -0.52
N PRO A 51 -14.12 17.38 0.12
CA PRO A 51 -15.58 17.53 0.23
C PRO A 51 -15.99 18.90 0.80
N GLY A 52 -16.90 19.57 0.11
CA GLY A 52 -17.43 20.88 0.54
C GLY A 52 -16.71 22.09 -0.03
N ASN A 53 -15.52 21.95 -0.59
CA ASN A 53 -14.79 23.06 -1.21
C ASN A 53 -14.98 23.07 -2.73
N LYS A 54 -15.17 24.26 -3.30
CA LYS A 54 -15.34 24.49 -4.75
C LYS A 54 -14.22 25.33 -5.36
N GLU A 55 -13.44 25.99 -4.54
CA GLU A 55 -12.39 26.90 -4.99
C GLU A 55 -11.08 26.17 -5.21
N LYS A 56 -10.29 26.63 -6.20
CA LYS A 56 -8.94 26.15 -6.43
C LYS A 56 -8.09 26.41 -5.19
N GLN A 57 -7.47 25.36 -4.66
CA GLN A 57 -6.53 25.46 -3.54
C GLN A 57 -5.14 25.11 -4.01
N ILE A 58 -4.14 25.83 -3.51
CA ILE A 58 -2.73 25.51 -3.71
C ILE A 58 -2.13 25.29 -2.33
N ILE A 59 -1.59 24.09 -2.09
CA ILE A 59 -1.00 23.69 -0.82
C ILE A 59 0.40 23.17 -1.10
N LYS A 60 1.38 23.61 -0.33
CA LYS A 60 2.76 23.12 -0.47
C LYS A 60 3.13 22.24 0.72
N GLN A 61 3.62 21.04 0.45
CA GLN A 61 4.08 20.12 1.48
C GLN A 61 5.30 19.33 0.99
N LYS A 62 6.34 19.23 1.80
CA LYS A 62 7.58 18.50 1.49
C LYS A 62 8.19 18.85 0.11
N GLY A 63 8.13 20.13 -0.27
CA GLY A 63 8.62 20.58 -1.59
C GLY A 63 7.70 20.33 -2.78
N VAL A 64 6.58 19.62 -2.59
CA VAL A 64 5.59 19.30 -3.63
C VAL A 64 4.42 20.27 -3.57
N ASN A 65 3.97 20.74 -4.72
CA ASN A 65 2.79 21.60 -4.84
C ASN A 65 1.54 20.75 -5.09
N PHE A 66 0.53 20.87 -4.23
CA PHE A 66 -0.80 20.29 -4.45
C PHE A 66 -1.71 21.34 -5.02
N ILE A 67 -2.34 21.05 -6.15
CA ILE A 67 -3.36 21.91 -6.76
C ILE A 67 -4.67 21.15 -6.78
N CYS A 68 -5.57 21.53 -5.89
CA CYS A 68 -6.90 20.97 -5.79
C CYS A 68 -7.84 21.67 -6.75
N LEU A 69 -8.51 20.94 -7.62
CA LEU A 69 -9.36 21.43 -8.71
C LEU A 69 -10.74 20.78 -8.68
N GLY A 70 -11.76 21.49 -9.17
CA GLY A 70 -13.10 20.93 -9.39
C GLY A 70 -13.83 20.49 -8.12
N SER A 71 -14.81 19.59 -8.26
CA SER A 71 -15.67 19.13 -7.16
C SER A 71 -15.39 17.68 -6.75
N SER A 72 -15.38 17.42 -5.43
CA SER A 72 -14.99 16.15 -4.82
C SER A 72 -16.12 15.16 -4.50
N ARG A 73 -17.39 15.45 -4.79
CA ARG A 73 -18.46 14.51 -4.50
C ARG A 73 -18.38 13.29 -5.41
N TRP A 74 -17.99 12.14 -4.87
CA TRP A 74 -17.79 10.86 -5.58
C TRP A 74 -18.99 10.45 -6.45
N ILE A 75 -20.22 10.61 -5.96
CA ILE A 75 -21.46 10.33 -6.71
C ILE A 75 -21.67 11.37 -7.83
N ARG A 76 -21.28 12.63 -7.62
CA ARG A 76 -21.28 13.67 -8.66
C ARG A 76 -20.03 13.60 -9.55
N TRP A 77 -18.95 12.95 -9.10
CA TRP A 77 -17.76 12.73 -9.90
C TRP A 77 -18.06 11.80 -11.07
N MET A 78 -18.76 10.68 -10.85
CA MET A 78 -19.22 9.79 -11.93
C MET A 78 -20.25 10.46 -12.85
N ALA A 79 -21.06 11.38 -12.37
CA ALA A 79 -22.11 12.01 -13.16
C ALA A 79 -21.71 13.38 -13.78
N CYS A 80 -21.01 14.27 -13.08
CA CYS A 80 -20.64 15.62 -13.57
C CYS A 80 -19.38 16.23 -12.96
N GLY A 81 -18.96 15.85 -11.74
CA GLY A 81 -17.84 16.47 -11.04
C GLY A 81 -16.47 16.08 -11.58
N GLY A 82 -16.35 14.85 -12.10
CA GLY A 82 -15.14 14.38 -12.75
C GLY A 82 -14.83 15.13 -14.04
N VAL A 83 -15.85 15.52 -14.79
CA VAL A 83 -15.69 16.31 -16.03
C VAL A 83 -15.12 17.71 -15.73
N SER A 84 -15.53 18.35 -14.62
CA SER A 84 -14.99 19.64 -14.20
C SER A 84 -13.49 19.52 -13.84
N PHE A 85 -13.13 18.57 -12.97
CA PHE A 85 -11.73 18.30 -12.63
C PHE A 85 -10.90 18.01 -13.88
N LEU A 86 -11.37 17.12 -14.76
CA LEU A 86 -10.66 16.75 -15.97
C LEU A 86 -10.45 17.93 -16.93
N ARG A 87 -11.44 18.79 -17.05
CA ARG A 87 -11.35 20.00 -17.89
C ARG A 87 -10.32 20.99 -17.33
N GLU A 88 -10.35 21.24 -16.02
CA GLU A 88 -9.43 22.13 -15.34
C GLU A 88 -8.01 21.57 -15.33
N ALA A 89 -7.83 20.27 -15.03
CA ALA A 89 -6.54 19.61 -15.08
C ALA A 89 -5.93 19.65 -16.50
N ASN A 90 -6.75 19.37 -17.53
CA ASN A 90 -6.28 19.43 -18.91
C ASN A 90 -5.89 20.86 -19.34
N ARG A 91 -6.63 21.88 -18.87
CA ARG A 91 -6.26 23.30 -19.09
C ARG A 91 -4.91 23.58 -18.43
N TYR A 92 -4.76 23.25 -17.16
CA TYR A 92 -3.54 23.45 -16.41
C TYR A 92 -2.33 22.77 -17.06
N ILE A 93 -2.47 21.52 -17.49
CA ILE A 93 -1.41 20.75 -18.17
C ILE A 93 -1.00 21.44 -19.49
N LYS A 94 -1.94 21.99 -20.25
CA LYS A 94 -1.65 22.70 -21.51
C LYS A 94 -0.93 24.02 -21.31
N GLU A 95 -1.27 24.73 -20.22
CA GLU A 95 -0.64 26.00 -19.84
C GLU A 95 0.78 25.78 -19.35
N GLU A 96 0.97 24.81 -18.44
CA GLU A 96 2.24 24.54 -17.76
C GLU A 96 3.26 23.73 -18.58
N ARG A 97 2.80 22.99 -19.60
CA ARG A 97 3.62 22.17 -20.52
C ARG A 97 4.70 21.36 -19.79
N PRO A 98 4.31 20.40 -18.95
CA PRO A 98 5.26 19.60 -18.18
C PRO A 98 6.18 18.78 -19.07
N ASP A 99 7.42 18.55 -18.62
CA ASP A 99 8.36 17.61 -19.25
C ASP A 99 7.93 16.16 -19.00
N ILE A 100 7.31 15.91 -17.83
CA ILE A 100 6.89 14.59 -17.38
C ILE A 100 5.45 14.66 -16.84
N LEU A 101 4.60 13.79 -17.36
CA LEU A 101 3.22 13.68 -16.91
C LEU A 101 2.97 12.29 -16.34
N MET A 102 2.58 12.21 -15.07
CA MET A 102 2.32 10.98 -14.36
C MET A 102 0.84 10.80 -14.06
N GLY A 103 0.34 9.56 -14.13
CA GLY A 103 -1.02 9.20 -13.73
C GLY A 103 -1.00 8.25 -12.53
N ASN A 104 -1.50 8.69 -11.38
CA ASN A 104 -1.57 7.89 -10.16
C ASN A 104 -2.83 7.01 -10.17
N GLY A 105 -2.63 5.73 -10.39
CA GLY A 105 -3.69 4.76 -10.60
C GLY A 105 -4.14 4.68 -12.06
N MET A 106 -4.94 3.68 -12.34
CA MET A 106 -5.32 3.29 -13.69
C MET A 106 -6.07 4.39 -14.44
N LEU A 107 -7.14 4.94 -13.82
CA LEU A 107 -7.97 5.96 -14.45
C LEU A 107 -7.20 7.26 -14.72
N ALA A 108 -6.31 7.67 -13.80
CA ALA A 108 -5.44 8.82 -14.01
C ALA A 108 -4.46 8.58 -15.17
N SER A 109 -3.95 7.35 -15.29
CA SER A 109 -3.07 6.96 -16.39
C SER A 109 -3.74 7.05 -17.77
N TYR A 110 -5.07 6.84 -17.87
CA TYR A 110 -5.79 7.00 -19.13
C TYR A 110 -5.83 8.45 -19.62
N LEU A 111 -5.79 9.40 -18.70
CA LEU A 111 -5.79 10.83 -19.03
C LEU A 111 -4.49 11.27 -19.67
N LEU A 112 -3.40 10.53 -19.50
CA LEU A 112 -2.11 10.82 -20.11
C LEU A 112 -2.14 10.72 -21.65
N ARG A 113 -3.19 10.11 -22.22
CA ARG A 113 -3.46 10.12 -23.65
C ARG A 113 -3.57 11.55 -24.23
N PHE A 114 -4.01 12.51 -23.41
CA PHE A 114 -4.18 13.91 -23.78
C PHE A 114 -2.94 14.77 -23.45
N ALA A 115 -1.84 14.14 -23.06
CA ALA A 115 -0.58 14.82 -22.74
C ALA A 115 -0.09 15.67 -23.93
N PRO A 116 0.57 16.81 -23.68
CA PRO A 116 1.28 17.56 -24.72
C PRO A 116 2.30 16.68 -25.44
N LYS A 117 2.54 16.99 -26.72
CA LYS A 117 3.59 16.31 -27.48
C LYS A 117 4.95 16.58 -26.82
N GLY A 118 5.76 15.52 -26.66
CA GLY A 118 7.10 15.59 -26.08
C GLY A 118 7.17 15.34 -24.57
N ALA A 119 6.05 15.36 -23.83
CA ALA A 119 6.04 14.98 -22.43
C ALA A 119 6.21 13.46 -22.26
N LEU A 120 7.10 13.05 -21.35
CA LEU A 120 7.25 11.64 -20.90
C LEU A 120 6.01 11.22 -20.11
N LYS A 121 5.35 10.13 -20.52
CA LYS A 121 4.10 9.62 -19.90
C LYS A 121 4.37 8.40 -19.03
N ILE A 122 4.14 8.53 -17.73
CA ILE A 122 4.38 7.47 -16.75
C ILE A 122 3.07 7.11 -16.04
N GLY A 123 2.63 5.85 -16.19
CA GLY A 123 1.50 5.32 -15.41
C GLY A 123 1.98 4.71 -14.11
N ILE A 124 1.36 5.03 -12.97
CA ILE A 124 1.61 4.40 -11.67
C ILE A 124 0.46 3.43 -11.40
N ILE A 125 0.73 2.14 -11.41
CA ILE A 125 -0.28 1.09 -11.29
C ILE A 125 -0.08 0.33 -9.97
N HIS A 126 -0.93 0.60 -8.99
CA HIS A 126 -0.86 -0.06 -7.68
C HIS A 126 -1.43 -1.48 -7.71
N HIS A 127 -2.50 -1.70 -8.48
CA HIS A 127 -3.14 -2.99 -8.68
C HIS A 127 -3.91 -2.99 -10.01
N LEU A 128 -4.13 -4.19 -10.54
CA LEU A 128 -5.00 -4.40 -11.69
C LEU A 128 -6.32 -4.99 -11.22
N TYR A 129 -7.41 -4.32 -11.55
CA TYR A 129 -8.74 -4.69 -11.07
C TYR A 129 -9.16 -6.08 -11.58
N HIS A 130 -8.93 -6.36 -12.85
CA HIS A 130 -9.28 -7.64 -13.48
C HIS A 130 -8.39 -8.82 -13.03
N ALA A 131 -7.18 -8.56 -12.56
CA ALA A 131 -6.25 -9.57 -12.05
C ALA A 131 -6.31 -9.74 -10.54
N SER A 132 -7.14 -8.95 -9.86
CA SER A 132 -7.29 -9.02 -8.41
C SER A 132 -8.31 -10.09 -8.01
N PRO A 133 -7.96 -11.03 -7.11
CA PRO A 133 -8.92 -11.98 -6.56
C PRO A 133 -10.06 -11.31 -5.75
N VAL A 134 -9.93 -10.04 -5.41
CA VAL A 134 -10.99 -9.23 -4.76
C VAL A 134 -12.29 -9.29 -5.52
N ASN A 135 -12.20 -9.32 -6.84
CA ASN A 135 -13.36 -9.23 -7.71
C ASN A 135 -14.16 -10.53 -7.82
N SER A 136 -13.49 -11.67 -7.63
CA SER A 136 -14.13 -12.97 -7.59
C SER A 136 -14.90 -13.19 -6.29
N ILE A 137 -14.55 -12.49 -5.22
CA ILE A 137 -15.07 -12.68 -3.86
C ILE A 137 -16.18 -11.67 -3.52
N ASN A 138 -16.06 -10.41 -3.97
CA ASN A 138 -16.93 -9.32 -3.52
C ASN A 138 -17.96 -8.83 -4.56
N SER A 139 -18.01 -9.39 -5.78
CA SER A 139 -18.89 -8.87 -6.81
C SER A 139 -20.16 -9.70 -6.94
N SER A 140 -21.29 -9.04 -6.76
CA SER A 140 -22.62 -9.55 -7.08
C SER A 140 -22.85 -9.73 -8.59
N SER A 141 -21.92 -9.29 -9.44
CA SER A 141 -22.00 -9.42 -10.90
C SER A 141 -20.65 -9.68 -11.53
N LYS A 142 -20.42 -10.92 -11.98
CA LYS A 142 -19.25 -11.34 -12.78
C LYS A 142 -19.09 -10.51 -14.07
N TYR A 143 -20.21 -10.05 -14.64
CA TYR A 143 -20.23 -9.25 -15.87
C TYR A 143 -19.67 -7.83 -15.65
N ALA A 144 -19.96 -7.21 -14.50
CA ALA A 144 -19.40 -5.90 -14.16
C ALA A 144 -17.87 -5.97 -14.00
N VAL A 145 -17.38 -7.00 -13.35
CA VAL A 145 -15.92 -7.25 -13.19
C VAL A 145 -15.25 -7.46 -14.54
N TRP A 146 -15.85 -8.27 -15.39
CA TRP A 146 -15.35 -8.52 -16.75
C TRP A 146 -15.33 -7.22 -17.58
N GLY A 147 -16.40 -6.43 -17.54
CA GLY A 147 -16.49 -5.15 -18.26
C GLY A 147 -15.42 -4.14 -17.81
N VAL A 148 -15.19 -4.00 -16.50
CA VAL A 148 -14.11 -3.17 -15.97
C VAL A 148 -12.75 -3.69 -16.45
N GLY A 149 -12.51 -5.00 -16.43
CA GLY A 149 -11.25 -5.59 -16.90
C GLY A 149 -10.97 -5.33 -18.39
N VAL A 150 -12.00 -5.38 -19.23
CA VAL A 150 -11.87 -5.04 -20.67
C VAL A 150 -11.51 -3.56 -20.81
N LEU A 151 -12.19 -2.66 -20.09
CA LEU A 151 -11.89 -1.23 -20.11
C LEU A 151 -10.48 -0.92 -19.62
N GLU A 152 -10.01 -1.63 -18.59
CA GLU A 152 -8.62 -1.52 -18.11
C GLU A 152 -7.61 -1.84 -19.20
N ARG A 153 -7.74 -2.99 -19.85
CA ARG A 153 -6.82 -3.44 -20.91
C ARG A 153 -6.82 -2.50 -22.10
N LEU A 154 -8.01 -2.14 -22.58
CA LEU A 154 -8.14 -1.20 -23.71
C LEU A 154 -7.58 0.17 -23.36
N GLY A 155 -7.89 0.70 -22.18
CA GLY A 155 -7.43 2.01 -21.75
C GLY A 155 -5.91 2.08 -21.67
N LEU A 156 -5.25 1.10 -21.04
CA LEU A 156 -3.80 1.05 -20.96
C LEU A 156 -3.14 0.98 -22.34
N ARG A 157 -3.65 0.13 -23.25
CA ARG A 157 -3.14 0.03 -24.63
C ARG A 157 -3.32 1.30 -25.43
N LEU A 158 -4.48 1.96 -25.32
CA LEU A 158 -4.82 3.18 -26.03
C LEU A 158 -4.03 4.40 -25.53
N THR A 159 -3.58 4.39 -24.27
CA THR A 159 -2.86 5.53 -23.70
C THR A 159 -1.43 5.67 -24.22
N ARG A 160 -0.83 4.56 -24.69
CA ARG A 160 0.56 4.53 -25.17
C ARG A 160 1.52 5.13 -24.15
N LEU A 161 1.52 4.59 -22.93
CA LEU A 161 2.45 4.98 -21.88
C LEU A 161 3.90 4.71 -22.34
N ASP A 162 4.78 5.64 -22.03
CA ASP A 162 6.21 5.47 -22.30
C ASP A 162 6.83 4.53 -21.25
N LYS A 163 6.43 4.71 -19.97
CA LYS A 163 6.89 3.89 -18.84
C LYS A 163 5.75 3.61 -17.85
N ILE A 164 5.90 2.55 -17.06
CA ILE A 164 4.91 2.13 -16.07
C ILE A 164 5.64 1.80 -14.76
N ALA A 165 5.27 2.47 -13.68
CA ALA A 165 5.67 2.14 -12.32
C ALA A 165 4.64 1.20 -11.69
N VAL A 166 5.08 0.10 -11.08
CA VAL A 166 4.19 -0.84 -10.38
C VAL A 166 4.65 -1.08 -8.96
N ALA A 167 3.70 -1.32 -8.04
CA ALA A 167 4.03 -1.51 -6.62
C ALA A 167 4.64 -2.89 -6.35
N ASN A 168 4.31 -3.92 -7.12
CA ASN A 168 4.77 -5.28 -6.87
C ASN A 168 4.98 -6.08 -8.17
N PRO A 169 5.72 -7.20 -8.11
CA PRO A 169 6.05 -8.01 -9.27
C PRO A 169 4.85 -8.72 -9.91
N MET A 170 3.76 -8.97 -9.16
CA MET A 170 2.56 -9.61 -9.73
C MET A 170 1.90 -8.71 -10.78
N VAL A 171 1.81 -7.40 -10.50
CA VAL A 171 1.27 -6.43 -11.48
C VAL A 171 2.14 -6.39 -12.73
N ARG A 172 3.48 -6.39 -12.58
CA ARG A 172 4.41 -6.48 -13.71
C ARG A 172 4.19 -7.76 -14.53
N LEU A 173 4.09 -8.90 -13.85
CA LEU A 173 3.87 -10.19 -14.52
C LEU A 173 2.57 -10.20 -15.34
N VAL A 174 1.47 -9.67 -14.79
CA VAL A 174 0.19 -9.59 -15.50
C VAL A 174 0.30 -8.67 -16.70
N LEU A 175 0.86 -7.46 -16.56
CA LEU A 175 1.05 -6.54 -17.67
C LEU A 175 1.90 -7.14 -18.78
N THR A 176 2.98 -7.84 -18.44
CA THR A 176 3.86 -8.51 -19.41
C THR A 176 3.11 -9.63 -20.15
N LYS A 177 2.34 -10.46 -19.46
CA LYS A 177 1.49 -11.48 -20.09
C LYS A 177 0.42 -10.88 -21.02
N GLU A 178 0.00 -9.66 -20.78
CA GLU A 178 -0.94 -8.93 -21.62
C GLU A 178 -0.28 -8.18 -22.78
N GLY A 179 1.02 -8.37 -22.98
CA GLY A 179 1.79 -7.84 -24.11
C GLY A 179 2.38 -6.46 -23.91
N PHE A 180 2.47 -5.97 -22.67
CA PHE A 180 3.29 -4.79 -22.37
C PHE A 180 4.77 -5.16 -22.39
N CYS A 181 5.59 -4.27 -22.99
CA CYS A 181 7.04 -4.47 -23.03
C CYS A 181 7.59 -4.49 -21.60
N PRO A 182 8.32 -5.55 -21.18
CA PRO A 182 8.88 -5.66 -19.83
C PRO A 182 9.80 -4.51 -19.45
N ASP A 183 10.54 -3.95 -20.40
CA ASP A 183 11.49 -2.84 -20.19
C ASP A 183 10.79 -1.52 -19.87
N LYS A 184 9.51 -1.41 -20.20
CA LYS A 184 8.69 -0.25 -19.84
C LYS A 184 8.05 -0.37 -18.47
N VAL A 185 8.09 -1.54 -17.83
CA VAL A 185 7.42 -1.80 -16.54
C VAL A 185 8.45 -1.99 -15.45
N MET A 186 8.59 -0.99 -14.60
CA MET A 186 9.51 -1.02 -13.47
C MET A 186 8.78 -1.24 -12.14
N ILE A 187 9.32 -2.12 -11.29
CA ILE A 187 8.81 -2.33 -9.94
C ILE A 187 9.45 -1.29 -9.02
N VAL A 188 8.67 -0.33 -8.57
CA VAL A 188 9.13 0.73 -7.66
C VAL A 188 8.89 0.38 -6.18
N GLY A 189 7.89 -0.47 -5.88
CA GLY A 189 7.55 -0.83 -4.51
C GLY A 189 6.84 0.28 -3.74
N ASN A 190 6.81 0.12 -2.41
CA ASN A 190 6.44 1.16 -1.45
C ASN A 190 7.55 1.29 -0.40
N GLY A 191 7.61 2.43 0.27
CA GLY A 191 8.56 2.70 1.34
C GLY A 191 7.88 2.98 2.68
N VAL A 192 8.71 3.03 3.71
CA VAL A 192 8.37 3.57 5.02
C VAL A 192 9.34 4.70 5.36
N ASN A 193 8.91 5.64 6.19
CA ASN A 193 9.81 6.58 6.81
C ASN A 193 10.41 5.92 8.05
N VAL A 194 11.63 5.43 7.93
CA VAL A 194 12.28 4.61 8.96
C VAL A 194 12.41 5.34 10.30
N GLU A 195 12.47 6.67 10.28
CA GLU A 195 12.57 7.53 11.47
C GLU A 195 11.28 7.48 12.32
N ASP A 196 10.12 7.25 11.69
CA ASP A 196 8.85 7.10 12.40
C ASP A 196 8.74 5.73 13.12
N TYR A 197 9.56 4.74 12.72
CA TYR A 197 9.54 3.36 13.20
C TYR A 197 10.82 3.03 13.98
N SER A 198 10.89 3.46 15.23
CA SER A 198 12.04 3.18 16.10
C SER A 198 12.21 1.67 16.30
N PHE A 199 13.44 1.19 16.06
CA PHE A 199 13.79 -0.20 16.34
C PHE A 199 13.71 -0.48 17.84
N CYS A 200 13.04 -1.55 18.25
CA CYS A 200 12.85 -1.92 19.65
C CYS A 200 13.25 -3.39 19.85
N GLU A 201 14.29 -3.62 20.66
CA GLU A 201 14.72 -4.98 21.04
C GLU A 201 13.82 -5.56 22.14
N ASN A 202 13.36 -4.70 23.06
CA ASN A 202 12.55 -5.11 24.20
C ASN A 202 11.08 -5.27 23.80
N LYS A 203 10.72 -6.47 23.37
CA LYS A 203 9.35 -6.81 22.98
C LYS A 203 8.53 -7.32 24.18
N THR A 204 7.23 -7.08 24.15
CA THR A 204 6.30 -7.75 25.07
C THR A 204 6.41 -9.27 24.86
N PRO A 205 6.69 -10.06 25.89
CA PRO A 205 6.81 -11.50 25.76
C PRO A 205 5.53 -12.12 25.15
N PHE A 206 5.71 -13.11 24.28
CA PHE A 206 4.64 -13.91 23.67
C PHE A 206 3.58 -13.09 22.91
N SER A 207 3.94 -11.90 22.42
CA SER A 207 3.01 -11.01 21.74
C SER A 207 3.05 -11.15 20.23
N LEU A 208 1.88 -11.28 19.62
CA LEU A 208 1.64 -11.30 18.19
C LEU A 208 0.83 -10.08 17.78
N ILE A 209 1.01 -9.61 16.54
CA ILE A 209 0.21 -8.51 15.99
C ILE A 209 -0.16 -8.76 14.52
N TYR A 210 -1.41 -8.44 14.19
CA TYR A 210 -1.90 -8.27 12.82
C TYR A 210 -2.34 -6.83 12.62
N ILE A 211 -2.02 -6.25 11.46
CA ILE A 211 -2.45 -4.91 11.08
C ILE A 211 -3.03 -4.97 9.66
N GLY A 212 -4.29 -4.58 9.51
CA GLY A 212 -4.91 -4.53 8.19
C GLY A 212 -6.43 -4.60 8.22
N ARG A 213 -7.03 -4.46 7.03
CA ARG A 213 -8.48 -4.53 6.87
C ARG A 213 -8.98 -5.96 7.11
N LEU A 214 -10.07 -6.10 7.87
CA LEU A 214 -10.70 -7.39 8.14
C LEU A 214 -11.65 -7.78 6.98
N ASN A 215 -11.11 -8.43 5.97
CA ASN A 215 -11.86 -8.91 4.81
C ASN A 215 -11.46 -10.36 4.43
N GLU A 216 -12.14 -10.92 3.44
CA GLU A 216 -11.91 -12.30 2.97
C GLU A 216 -10.47 -12.58 2.57
N LEU A 217 -9.82 -11.62 1.90
CA LEU A 217 -8.45 -11.79 1.40
C LEU A 217 -7.40 -11.85 2.48
N LYS A 218 -7.70 -11.29 3.66
CA LYS A 218 -6.74 -11.22 4.78
C LYS A 218 -6.82 -12.44 5.71
N ARG A 219 -7.91 -13.24 5.61
CA ARG A 219 -8.11 -14.48 6.35
C ARG A 219 -7.81 -14.39 7.85
N VAL A 220 -8.21 -13.28 8.49
CA VAL A 220 -7.88 -13.04 9.91
C VAL A 220 -8.50 -14.08 10.84
N SER A 221 -9.66 -14.66 10.46
CA SER A 221 -10.28 -15.77 11.21
C SER A 221 -9.35 -16.98 11.32
N SER A 222 -8.52 -17.28 10.31
CA SER A 222 -7.54 -18.38 10.40
C SER A 222 -6.35 -18.07 11.29
N LEU A 223 -6.00 -16.78 11.48
CA LEU A 223 -4.97 -16.39 12.45
C LEU A 223 -5.45 -16.64 13.90
N VAL A 224 -6.76 -16.52 14.16
CA VAL A 224 -7.33 -16.88 15.47
C VAL A 224 -7.19 -18.38 15.74
N GLU A 225 -7.33 -19.23 14.70
CA GLU A 225 -7.08 -20.69 14.81
C GLU A 225 -5.59 -20.99 15.08
N VAL A 226 -4.69 -20.30 14.39
CA VAL A 226 -3.24 -20.36 14.65
C VAL A 226 -2.94 -20.04 16.12
N VAL A 227 -3.53 -18.97 16.65
CA VAL A 227 -3.35 -18.56 18.05
C VAL A 227 -3.90 -19.61 19.02
N SER A 228 -5.00 -20.29 18.68
CA SER A 228 -5.52 -21.41 19.48
C SER A 228 -4.49 -22.53 19.62
N THR A 229 -3.86 -22.93 18.51
CA THR A 229 -2.78 -23.92 18.49
C THR A 229 -1.54 -23.46 19.27
N VAL A 230 -1.14 -22.22 19.11
CA VAL A 230 0.00 -21.63 19.85
C VAL A 230 -0.26 -21.63 21.36
N ARG A 231 -1.48 -21.29 21.80
CA ARG A 231 -1.89 -21.25 23.21
C ARG A 231 -1.71 -22.61 23.91
N GLU A 232 -1.90 -23.73 23.21
CA GLU A 232 -1.69 -25.08 23.78
C GLU A 232 -0.26 -25.27 24.29
N LYS A 233 0.73 -24.63 23.68
CA LYS A 233 2.14 -24.69 24.05
C LYS A 233 2.59 -23.47 24.85
N ILE A 234 2.00 -22.31 24.60
CA ILE A 234 2.32 -21.03 25.22
C ILE A 234 1.01 -20.38 25.71
N PRO A 235 0.50 -20.79 26.91
CA PRO A 235 -0.78 -20.28 27.43
C PRO A 235 -0.87 -18.76 27.58
N GLY A 236 0.29 -18.10 27.76
CA GLY A 236 0.41 -16.64 27.88
C GLY A 236 0.51 -15.89 26.56
N VAL A 237 0.27 -16.53 25.42
CA VAL A 237 0.29 -15.84 24.12
C VAL A 237 -0.77 -14.73 24.06
N ILE A 238 -0.37 -13.57 23.53
CA ILE A 238 -1.23 -12.40 23.34
C ILE A 238 -1.25 -12.08 21.85
N PHE A 239 -2.44 -11.87 21.29
CA PHE A 239 -2.60 -11.50 19.89
C PHE A 239 -3.39 -10.21 19.74
N HIS A 240 -2.78 -9.20 19.14
CA HIS A 240 -3.37 -7.90 18.83
C HIS A 240 -3.85 -7.86 17.39
N ILE A 241 -5.12 -7.54 17.18
CA ILE A 241 -5.72 -7.34 15.86
C ILE A 241 -6.05 -5.85 15.71
N VAL A 242 -5.31 -5.16 14.82
CA VAL A 242 -5.51 -3.75 14.50
C VAL A 242 -6.16 -3.61 13.14
N GLY A 243 -7.31 -2.97 13.10
CA GLY A 243 -8.08 -2.71 11.90
C GLY A 243 -9.54 -3.08 12.02
N ASP A 244 -10.29 -2.77 10.97
CA ASP A 244 -11.73 -2.99 10.87
C ASP A 244 -12.10 -3.52 9.48
N GLY A 245 -13.32 -4.00 9.32
CA GLY A 245 -13.81 -4.46 8.03
C GLY A 245 -15.00 -5.41 8.08
N PRO A 246 -15.47 -5.87 6.92
CA PRO A 246 -16.69 -6.70 6.81
C PRO A 246 -16.65 -7.99 7.65
N LYS A 247 -15.46 -8.51 7.93
CA LYS A 247 -15.25 -9.75 8.69
C LYS A 247 -15.06 -9.54 10.21
N TYR A 248 -15.22 -8.31 10.71
CA TYR A 248 -15.05 -8.00 12.13
C TYR A 248 -15.90 -8.89 13.05
N LYS A 249 -17.20 -9.04 12.73
CA LYS A 249 -18.12 -9.88 13.52
C LYS A 249 -17.73 -11.36 13.47
N GLU A 250 -17.34 -11.87 12.31
CA GLU A 250 -16.89 -13.26 12.13
C GLU A 250 -15.65 -13.56 12.98
N VAL A 251 -14.65 -12.67 12.94
CA VAL A 251 -13.43 -12.80 13.74
C VAL A 251 -13.75 -12.82 15.23
N ARG A 252 -14.62 -11.92 15.69
CA ARG A 252 -15.06 -11.86 17.10
C ARG A 252 -15.77 -13.14 17.54
N GLN A 253 -16.72 -13.64 16.74
CA GLN A 253 -17.40 -14.91 17.02
C GLN A 253 -16.42 -16.09 17.09
N LYS A 254 -15.39 -16.10 16.24
CA LYS A 254 -14.35 -17.13 16.26
C LYS A 254 -13.52 -17.09 17.53
N ILE A 255 -13.17 -15.89 18.04
CA ILE A 255 -12.46 -15.70 19.31
C ILE A 255 -13.28 -16.27 20.47
N GLU A 256 -14.58 -15.97 20.51
CA GLU A 256 -15.50 -16.46 21.54
C GLU A 256 -15.66 -18.00 21.46
N ALA A 257 -15.84 -18.55 20.26
CA ALA A 257 -16.01 -20.00 20.05
C ALA A 257 -14.77 -20.83 20.44
N LEU A 258 -13.56 -20.25 20.35
CA LEU A 258 -12.30 -20.90 20.74
C LEU A 258 -11.85 -20.55 22.16
N ASP A 259 -12.67 -19.86 22.95
CA ASP A 259 -12.35 -19.39 24.30
C ASP A 259 -11.03 -18.61 24.37
N LEU A 260 -10.82 -17.71 23.40
CA LEU A 260 -9.59 -16.91 23.28
C LEU A 260 -9.74 -15.47 23.75
N SER A 261 -10.84 -15.12 24.45
CA SER A 261 -11.13 -13.74 24.86
C SER A 261 -10.08 -13.14 25.80
N ARG A 262 -9.26 -13.97 26.47
CA ARG A 262 -8.14 -13.53 27.33
C ARG A 262 -6.81 -13.39 26.56
N ASN A 263 -6.73 -13.95 25.35
CA ASN A 263 -5.52 -14.00 24.53
C ASN A 263 -5.57 -13.07 23.32
N VAL A 264 -6.76 -12.76 22.78
CA VAL A 264 -6.93 -12.01 21.53
C VAL A 264 -7.66 -10.70 21.78
N PHE A 265 -7.03 -9.59 21.36
CA PHE A 265 -7.52 -8.23 21.56
C PHE A 265 -7.78 -7.55 20.23
N MET A 266 -9.04 -7.23 19.93
CA MET A 266 -9.45 -6.48 18.73
C MET A 266 -9.50 -4.99 19.05
N HIS A 267 -8.59 -4.21 18.48
CA HIS A 267 -8.45 -2.77 18.76
C HIS A 267 -9.30 -1.87 17.84
N GLY A 268 -9.85 -2.44 16.76
CA GLY A 268 -10.47 -1.60 15.74
C GLY A 268 -9.44 -0.71 15.04
N TYR A 269 -9.85 0.49 14.66
CA TYR A 269 -8.97 1.46 14.03
C TYR A 269 -8.19 2.25 15.10
N LEU A 270 -6.87 2.24 15.01
CA LEU A 270 -5.97 3.01 15.85
C LEU A 270 -5.41 4.21 15.10
N SER A 271 -5.04 5.27 15.83
CA SER A 271 -4.21 6.33 15.28
C SER A 271 -2.83 5.79 14.86
N GLU A 272 -2.15 6.48 13.94
CA GLU A 272 -0.82 6.07 13.48
C GLU A 272 0.17 5.91 14.65
N LYS A 273 0.15 6.85 15.60
CA LYS A 273 0.98 6.81 16.80
C LYS A 273 0.72 5.58 17.69
N GLU A 274 -0.57 5.26 17.91
CA GLU A 274 -0.95 4.08 18.70
C GLU A 274 -0.59 2.79 17.99
N LYS A 275 -0.82 2.73 16.65
CA LYS A 275 -0.43 1.60 15.81
C LYS A 275 1.08 1.33 15.90
N ILE A 276 1.90 2.37 15.71
CA ILE A 276 3.36 2.26 15.78
C ILE A 276 3.80 1.78 17.17
N LYS A 277 3.24 2.34 18.25
CA LYS A 277 3.56 1.94 19.63
C LYS A 277 3.27 0.46 19.85
N LEU A 278 2.09 -0.02 19.44
CA LEU A 278 1.68 -1.40 19.62
C LEU A 278 2.52 -2.35 18.76
N LEU A 279 2.82 -1.96 17.52
CA LEU A 279 3.68 -2.71 16.61
C LEU A 279 5.10 -2.83 17.16
N SER A 280 5.70 -1.72 17.63
CA SER A 280 7.05 -1.71 18.19
C SER A 280 7.19 -2.59 19.45
N SER A 281 6.13 -2.71 20.25
CA SER A 281 6.13 -3.57 21.43
C SER A 281 5.85 -5.04 21.12
N SER A 282 5.28 -5.38 19.97
CA SER A 282 4.94 -6.75 19.60
C SER A 282 6.17 -7.54 19.13
N ALA A 283 6.24 -8.83 19.48
CA ALA A 283 7.36 -9.69 19.09
C ALA A 283 7.27 -10.18 17.63
N ILE A 284 6.09 -10.59 17.19
CA ILE A 284 5.87 -11.21 15.89
C ILE A 284 4.70 -10.54 15.16
N TYR A 285 4.91 -10.19 13.91
CA TYR A 285 3.86 -9.79 12.98
C TYR A 285 3.35 -11.02 12.22
N VAL A 286 2.04 -11.21 12.18
CA VAL A 286 1.43 -12.35 11.50
C VAL A 286 0.47 -11.90 10.40
N SER A 287 0.52 -12.56 9.24
CA SER A 287 -0.41 -12.34 8.14
C SER A 287 -0.66 -13.62 7.37
N ASN A 288 -1.93 -14.01 7.20
CA ASN A 288 -2.33 -15.13 6.36
C ASN A 288 -3.08 -14.68 5.10
N SER A 289 -2.69 -13.53 4.57
CA SER A 289 -3.27 -12.95 3.36
C SER A 289 -3.07 -13.88 2.16
N ILE A 290 -4.10 -13.98 1.31
CA ILE A 290 -3.98 -14.65 0.00
C ILE A 290 -3.61 -13.68 -1.11
N PHE A 291 -3.75 -12.39 -0.85
CA PHE A 291 -3.41 -11.33 -1.80
C PHE A 291 -3.06 -10.03 -1.07
N GLU A 292 -1.98 -9.39 -1.55
CA GLU A 292 -1.53 -8.07 -1.15
C GLU A 292 -1.15 -7.25 -2.39
N GLY A 293 -1.46 -5.94 -2.36
CA GLY A 293 -0.95 -5.01 -3.35
C GLY A 293 0.56 -4.78 -3.18
N PHE A 294 1.02 -4.70 -1.93
CA PHE A 294 2.42 -4.64 -1.54
C PHE A 294 2.61 -5.30 -0.16
N GLY A 295 1.94 -4.81 0.88
CA GLY A 295 2.09 -5.30 2.25
C GLY A 295 2.86 -4.31 3.13
N ILE A 296 2.47 -3.04 3.11
CA ILE A 296 3.12 -1.99 3.92
C ILE A 296 3.27 -2.40 5.40
N PRO A 297 2.25 -2.99 6.10
CA PRO A 297 2.40 -3.40 7.49
C PRO A 297 3.52 -4.42 7.74
N LEU A 298 3.88 -5.23 6.74
CA LEU A 298 5.01 -6.13 6.82
C LEU A 298 6.34 -5.37 6.87
N VAL A 299 6.49 -4.33 6.06
CA VAL A 299 7.69 -3.47 6.06
C VAL A 299 7.76 -2.65 7.35
N GLU A 300 6.63 -2.11 7.82
CA GLU A 300 6.53 -1.41 9.10
C GLU A 300 6.94 -2.31 10.28
N ALA A 301 6.52 -3.58 10.26
CA ALA A 301 6.89 -4.56 11.27
C ALA A 301 8.40 -4.79 11.29
N MET A 302 9.01 -5.07 10.17
CA MET A 302 10.47 -5.24 10.07
C MET A 302 11.21 -3.97 10.50
N ALA A 303 10.69 -2.78 10.15
CA ALA A 303 11.28 -1.51 10.57
C ALA A 303 11.35 -1.35 12.09
N THR A 304 10.36 -1.84 12.83
CA THR A 304 10.34 -1.81 14.30
C THR A 304 11.09 -2.98 14.96
N GLY A 305 11.64 -3.92 14.19
CA GLY A 305 12.22 -5.16 14.70
C GLY A 305 11.18 -6.20 15.12
N THR A 306 9.94 -6.09 14.63
CA THR A 306 8.89 -7.10 14.80
C THR A 306 9.01 -8.14 13.69
N ILE A 307 9.22 -9.42 14.07
CA ILE A 307 9.58 -10.46 13.09
C ILE A 307 8.35 -10.94 12.33
N PRO A 308 8.37 -10.98 11.01
CA PRO A 308 7.24 -11.47 10.24
C PRO A 308 7.17 -12.99 10.17
N VAL A 309 5.97 -13.54 10.40
CA VAL A 309 5.56 -14.90 10.04
C VAL A 309 4.33 -14.78 9.15
N VAL A 310 4.50 -14.93 7.86
CA VAL A 310 3.47 -14.54 6.87
C VAL A 310 3.29 -15.59 5.79
N SER A 311 2.09 -15.64 5.21
CA SER A 311 1.81 -16.56 4.09
C SER A 311 2.76 -16.35 2.91
N ASN A 312 3.16 -17.45 2.25
CA ASN A 312 4.04 -17.41 1.08
C ASN A 312 3.27 -16.97 -0.16
N ILE A 313 3.08 -15.65 -0.30
CA ILE A 313 2.50 -15.02 -1.48
C ILE A 313 3.52 -14.12 -2.17
N TYR A 314 3.28 -13.82 -3.43
CA TYR A 314 4.21 -13.05 -4.27
C TYR A 314 4.66 -11.73 -3.65
N ALA A 315 3.73 -11.00 -3.01
CA ALA A 315 4.04 -9.71 -2.40
C ALA A 315 4.95 -9.87 -1.17
N HIS A 316 4.68 -10.85 -0.29
CA HIS A 316 5.50 -11.09 0.89
C HIS A 316 6.91 -11.59 0.50
N SER A 317 6.99 -12.56 -0.42
CA SER A 317 8.27 -13.05 -0.96
C SER A 317 9.09 -11.93 -1.62
N PHE A 318 8.44 -11.03 -2.35
CA PHE A 318 9.11 -9.87 -2.94
C PHE A 318 9.69 -8.92 -1.89
N ILE A 319 9.00 -8.68 -0.78
CA ILE A 319 9.50 -7.83 0.29
C ILE A 319 10.71 -8.46 0.98
N PHE A 320 10.75 -9.77 1.14
CA PHE A 320 11.89 -10.48 1.75
C PHE A 320 13.14 -10.48 0.87
N GLN A 321 13.03 -10.27 -0.45
CA GLN A 321 14.18 -10.23 -1.39
C GLN A 321 15.10 -11.46 -1.34
N GLY A 322 14.60 -12.60 -0.83
CA GLY A 322 15.39 -13.80 -0.61
C GLY A 322 16.22 -13.79 0.69
N GLU A 323 16.12 -12.74 1.50
CA GLU A 323 16.81 -12.61 2.77
C GLU A 323 16.11 -13.40 3.90
N ASP A 324 16.89 -13.83 4.87
CA ASP A 324 16.40 -14.55 6.06
C ASP A 324 16.00 -13.55 7.16
N VAL A 325 14.81 -12.96 7.02
CA VAL A 325 14.29 -11.88 7.89
C VAL A 325 13.00 -12.27 8.64
N GLY A 326 12.56 -13.51 8.49
CA GLY A 326 11.33 -14.06 9.05
C GLY A 326 10.91 -15.33 8.32
N TYR A 327 9.63 -15.67 8.34
CA TYR A 327 9.15 -16.89 7.73
C TYR A 327 8.04 -16.66 6.71
N LEU A 328 8.23 -17.25 5.52
CA LEU A 328 7.20 -17.42 4.50
C LEU A 328 6.61 -18.82 4.64
N VAL A 329 5.35 -18.94 5.05
CA VAL A 329 4.72 -20.21 5.39
C VAL A 329 3.64 -20.63 4.39
N GLY A 330 3.51 -21.93 4.17
CA GLY A 330 2.54 -22.52 3.24
C GLY A 330 1.21 -22.90 3.90
N SER A 331 1.18 -23.06 5.23
CA SER A 331 -0.01 -23.48 5.97
C SER A 331 -0.13 -22.83 7.35
N THR A 332 -1.30 -22.93 7.98
CA THR A 332 -1.58 -22.46 9.34
C THR A 332 -0.82 -23.26 10.39
N GLU A 333 -0.62 -24.57 10.17
CA GLU A 333 0.14 -25.46 11.04
C GLU A 333 1.63 -25.07 11.06
N GLU A 334 2.21 -24.81 9.88
CA GLU A 334 3.58 -24.31 9.78
C GLU A 334 3.70 -22.94 10.44
N MET A 335 2.71 -22.05 10.23
CA MET A 335 2.68 -20.75 10.90
C MET A 335 2.73 -20.88 12.42
N ALA A 336 1.90 -21.75 13.02
CA ALA A 336 1.90 -22.01 14.46
C ALA A 336 3.25 -22.54 14.95
N MET A 337 3.87 -23.49 14.24
CA MET A 337 5.19 -24.02 14.58
C MET A 337 6.26 -22.91 14.58
N ARG A 338 6.33 -22.10 13.53
CA ARG A 338 7.30 -21.00 13.41
C ARG A 338 7.10 -19.93 14.50
N ILE A 339 5.85 -19.65 14.84
CA ILE A 339 5.53 -18.73 15.96
C ILE A 339 6.05 -19.29 17.27
N ILE A 340 5.81 -20.58 17.57
CA ILE A 340 6.28 -21.23 18.81
C ILE A 340 7.81 -21.19 18.86
N ASP A 341 8.50 -21.57 17.78
CA ASP A 341 9.96 -21.53 17.69
C ASP A 341 10.51 -20.13 18.00
N LEU A 342 9.94 -19.10 17.38
CA LEU A 342 10.37 -17.73 17.60
C LEU A 342 10.07 -17.24 19.03
N LEU A 343 8.92 -17.58 19.61
CA LEU A 343 8.56 -17.14 20.96
C LEU A 343 9.43 -17.80 22.03
N THR A 344 10.03 -18.96 21.75
CA THR A 344 10.91 -19.69 22.66
C THR A 344 12.40 -19.49 22.40
N ASN A 345 12.79 -18.90 21.25
CA ASN A 345 14.19 -18.68 20.88
C ASN A 345 14.52 -17.19 20.73
N GLU A 346 14.96 -16.56 21.81
CA GLU A 346 15.29 -15.13 21.84
C GLU A 346 16.45 -14.76 20.93
N THR A 347 17.49 -15.60 20.90
CA THR A 347 18.67 -15.34 20.06
C THR A 347 18.28 -15.28 18.57
N LEU A 348 17.45 -16.22 18.13
CA LEU A 348 16.94 -16.22 16.75
C LEU A 348 16.07 -14.99 16.47
N ARG A 349 15.19 -14.62 17.41
CA ARG A 349 14.38 -13.40 17.27
C ARG A 349 15.22 -12.16 17.09
N LEU A 350 16.24 -11.95 17.93
CA LEU A 350 17.11 -10.76 17.86
C LEU A 350 17.89 -10.70 16.54
N LYS A 351 18.36 -11.85 16.05
CA LYS A 351 19.03 -11.93 14.75
C LYS A 351 18.07 -11.50 13.63
N LEU A 352 16.92 -12.15 13.51
CA LEU A 352 15.95 -11.88 12.43
C LEU A 352 15.38 -10.44 12.50
N ALA A 353 15.20 -9.90 13.72
CA ALA A 353 14.78 -8.52 13.91
C ALA A 353 15.79 -7.51 13.34
N LYS A 354 17.10 -7.72 13.59
CA LYS A 354 18.17 -6.87 13.08
C LYS A 354 18.32 -7.00 11.55
N ASP A 355 18.26 -8.22 11.03
CA ASP A 355 18.32 -8.48 9.60
C ASP A 355 17.11 -7.87 8.87
N GLY A 356 15.89 -7.97 9.44
CA GLY A 356 14.69 -7.34 8.89
C GLY A 356 14.78 -5.82 8.85
N ARG A 357 15.27 -5.19 9.93
CA ARG A 357 15.49 -3.75 9.99
C ARG A 357 16.50 -3.30 8.93
N ARG A 358 17.64 -3.99 8.81
CA ARG A 358 18.64 -3.70 7.79
C ARG A 358 18.06 -3.76 6.38
N LEU A 359 17.30 -4.81 6.06
CA LEU A 359 16.64 -4.95 4.75
C LEU A 359 15.71 -3.78 4.45
N VAL A 360 14.95 -3.30 5.46
CA VAL A 360 14.09 -2.12 5.28
C VAL A 360 14.92 -0.88 4.97
N GLU A 361 15.99 -0.63 5.69
CA GLU A 361 16.86 0.52 5.48
C GLU A 361 17.53 0.50 4.10
N GLU A 362 17.92 -0.67 3.63
CA GLU A 362 18.60 -0.84 2.33
C GLU A 362 17.63 -0.82 1.13
N LYS A 363 16.36 -1.25 1.29
CA LYS A 363 15.47 -1.50 0.15
C LYS A 363 14.12 -0.79 0.20
N TRP A 364 13.59 -0.53 1.40
CA TRP A 364 12.19 -0.17 1.59
C TRP A 364 11.98 1.17 2.29
N THR A 365 12.94 2.09 2.19
CA THR A 365 12.74 3.49 2.58
C THR A 365 12.10 4.27 1.42
N TRP A 366 11.50 5.42 1.72
CA TRP A 366 11.00 6.31 0.67
C TRP A 366 12.11 6.88 -0.20
N GLU A 367 13.34 7.02 0.31
CA GLU A 367 14.53 7.39 -0.46
C GLU A 367 14.83 6.34 -1.53
N ASN A 368 14.81 5.06 -1.17
CA ASN A 368 15.03 3.95 -2.11
C ASN A 368 13.93 3.88 -3.19
N VAL A 369 12.67 4.13 -2.80
CA VAL A 369 11.55 4.21 -3.75
C VAL A 369 11.73 5.39 -4.69
N SER A 370 12.09 6.56 -4.16
CA SER A 370 12.34 7.78 -4.95
C SER A 370 13.49 7.59 -5.94
N GLN A 371 14.55 6.89 -5.53
CA GLN A 371 15.67 6.56 -6.42
C GLN A 371 15.21 5.69 -7.60
N ARG A 372 14.33 4.69 -7.37
CA ARG A 372 13.74 3.90 -8.46
C ARG A 372 12.86 4.75 -9.39
N TYR A 373 12.15 5.75 -8.85
CA TYR A 373 11.44 6.71 -9.69
C TYR A 373 12.40 7.58 -10.51
N ARG A 374 13.54 7.99 -9.95
CA ARG A 374 14.59 8.71 -10.68
C ARG A 374 15.10 7.87 -11.85
N GLU A 375 15.46 6.63 -11.61
CA GLU A 375 15.89 5.67 -12.64
C GLU A 375 14.82 5.48 -13.72
N LEU A 376 13.54 5.37 -13.30
CA LEU A 376 12.44 5.29 -14.24
C LEU A 376 12.28 6.55 -15.09
N ILE A 377 12.54 7.74 -14.56
CA ILE A 377 12.42 9.02 -15.28
C ILE A 377 13.59 9.21 -16.25
N GLU A 378 14.79 8.90 -15.83
CA GLU A 378 16.04 9.24 -16.56
C GLU A 378 16.48 8.14 -17.53
N GLY A 379 16.23 6.87 -17.23
CA GLY A 379 16.55 5.71 -18.08
C GLY A 379 15.48 5.42 -19.11
#